data_cb8d85e3d0405a24d99685f2168f085d
#
_entry.id   cb8d85e3d0405a24d99685f2168f085d
#
_cell.length_a   1.000
_cell.length_b   1.000
_cell.length_c   1.000
_cell.angle_alpha   90.00
_cell.angle_beta   90.00
_cell.angle_gamma   90.00
#
_symmetry.space_group_name_H-M   'P 1'
#
loop_
_entity.id
_entity.type
_entity.pdbx_description
1 polymer ?
#
loop_
_entity_poly.entity_id
_entity_poly.type
_entity_poly.pdbx_seq_one_letter_code
_entity_poly.pdbx_strand_id
1 'polypeptide(L)'
;MTKMKAVSTVLMLGVAGLAAYSRRPANEYVAPSEAVPRGKAPHMKVQLLNPGDATKQYAVIFYQGDEAFSGLLEFAAQYHVTSAHFTAIGAISEAKLGYCDPERKMYKEIPVNGQHEVIGMSGDIALYQGKPVVHTHMVVGNPDGTTLGGHVLAAYVSSTLEVMVTEDPVTLQKRLDPATDLTLIDPSAN
;
A
#
# COMPACT_ATOMS: atom_id res chain seq x y z
N MET A 1 -30.82 -70.88 -34.21
CA MET A 1 -31.60 -69.88 -33.45
C MET A 1 -30.65 -69.25 -32.41
N THR A 2 -30.03 -68.15 -32.77
CA THR A 2 -29.01 -67.48 -31.96
C THR A 2 -29.62 -66.20 -31.37
N LYS A 3 -29.72 -66.12 -30.05
CA LYS A 3 -30.28 -64.97 -29.35
C LYS A 3 -29.21 -63.86 -29.20
N MET A 4 -29.42 -62.73 -29.81
CA MET A 4 -28.67 -61.52 -29.60
C MET A 4 -29.07 -60.87 -28.27
N LYS A 5 -28.07 -60.64 -27.38
CA LYS A 5 -28.24 -59.84 -26.15
C LYS A 5 -27.94 -58.38 -26.49
N ALA A 6 -28.90 -57.51 -26.25
CA ALA A 6 -28.70 -56.05 -26.34
C ALA A 6 -27.94 -55.57 -25.11
N VAL A 7 -26.84 -54.88 -25.33
CA VAL A 7 -26.08 -54.15 -24.28
C VAL A 7 -26.55 -52.70 -24.27
N SER A 8 -27.24 -52.32 -23.21
CA SER A 8 -27.63 -50.93 -22.95
C SER A 8 -26.45 -50.17 -22.34
N THR A 9 -25.89 -49.23 -23.11
CA THR A 9 -24.88 -48.33 -22.61
C THR A 9 -25.56 -47.10 -21.99
N VAL A 10 -25.49 -46.98 -20.65
CA VAL A 10 -25.98 -45.79 -19.94
C VAL A 10 -24.90 -44.75 -20.02
N LEU A 11 -25.17 -43.65 -20.75
CA LEU A 11 -24.31 -42.47 -20.82
C LEU A 11 -24.60 -41.57 -19.61
N MET A 12 -23.68 -41.57 -18.62
CA MET A 12 -23.72 -40.61 -17.51
C MET A 12 -23.20 -39.25 -17.99
N LEU A 13 -24.11 -38.31 -18.21
CA LEU A 13 -23.75 -36.90 -18.37
C LEU A 13 -23.41 -36.30 -17.03
N GLY A 14 -22.09 -36.15 -16.76
CA GLY A 14 -21.58 -35.37 -15.64
C GLY A 14 -21.81 -33.91 -15.88
N VAL A 15 -22.75 -33.29 -15.15
CA VAL A 15 -22.93 -31.84 -15.09
C VAL A 15 -21.81 -31.28 -14.22
N ALA A 16 -20.73 -30.80 -14.86
CA ALA A 16 -19.72 -30.00 -14.19
C ALA A 16 -20.34 -28.61 -13.91
N GLY A 17 -20.80 -28.43 -12.68
CA GLY A 17 -21.22 -27.13 -12.18
C GLY A 17 -20.03 -26.18 -12.11
N LEU A 18 -19.87 -25.30 -13.10
CA LEU A 18 -19.01 -24.12 -13.02
C LEU A 18 -19.63 -23.20 -11.96
N ALA A 19 -19.10 -23.27 -10.73
CA ALA A 19 -19.33 -22.24 -9.73
C ALA A 19 -18.71 -20.95 -10.28
N ALA A 20 -19.53 -20.12 -10.89
CA ALA A 20 -19.17 -18.74 -11.21
C ALA A 20 -18.92 -18.03 -9.88
N TYR A 21 -17.65 -17.89 -9.50
CA TYR A 21 -17.24 -16.99 -8.45
C TYR A 21 -17.60 -15.59 -8.92
N SER A 22 -18.79 -15.10 -8.52
CA SER A 22 -19.14 -13.70 -8.71
C SER A 22 -18.18 -12.89 -7.85
N ARG A 23 -17.11 -12.35 -8.44
CA ARG A 23 -16.35 -11.28 -7.83
C ARG A 23 -17.34 -10.17 -7.58
N ARG A 24 -17.66 -9.90 -6.32
CA ARG A 24 -18.32 -8.65 -5.97
C ARG A 24 -17.48 -7.54 -6.59
N PRO A 25 -18.09 -6.57 -7.28
CA PRO A 25 -17.34 -5.41 -7.72
C PRO A 25 -16.66 -4.85 -6.46
N ALA A 26 -15.33 -4.73 -6.50
CA ALA A 26 -14.59 -4.04 -5.45
C ALA A 26 -15.27 -2.67 -5.28
N ASN A 27 -15.50 -2.24 -4.04
CA ASN A 27 -15.96 -0.88 -3.82
C ASN A 27 -14.95 0.03 -4.52
N GLU A 28 -15.40 0.75 -5.54
CA GLU A 28 -14.54 1.66 -6.31
C GLU A 28 -13.99 2.79 -5.44
N TYR A 29 -14.60 2.99 -4.27
CA TYR A 29 -14.26 4.04 -3.32
C TYR A 29 -14.08 3.48 -1.90
N VAL A 30 -13.12 4.06 -1.17
CA VAL A 30 -12.82 3.74 0.23
C VAL A 30 -12.76 5.02 1.06
N ALA A 31 -13.35 5.01 2.25
CA ALA A 31 -13.26 6.14 3.16
C ALA A 31 -11.83 6.28 3.72
N PRO A 32 -11.31 7.50 3.97
CA PRO A 32 -9.98 7.70 4.54
C PRO A 32 -9.74 6.92 5.85
N SER A 33 -10.75 6.81 6.70
CA SER A 33 -10.69 6.04 7.95
C SER A 33 -10.59 4.52 7.77
N GLU A 34 -10.96 4.00 6.61
CA GLU A 34 -10.91 2.58 6.24
C GLU A 34 -9.68 2.25 5.38
N ALA A 35 -9.01 3.28 4.85
CA ALA A 35 -7.80 3.18 4.05
C ALA A 35 -6.57 2.89 4.91
N VAL A 36 -6.67 1.88 5.79
CA VAL A 36 -5.59 1.47 6.70
C VAL A 36 -4.86 0.28 6.09
N PRO A 37 -3.52 0.32 5.98
CA PRO A 37 -2.74 -0.80 5.47
C PRO A 37 -2.89 -2.01 6.41
N ARG A 38 -2.98 -3.20 5.82
CA ARG A 38 -3.22 -4.46 6.54
C ARG A 38 -2.19 -5.52 6.22
N GLY A 39 -1.06 -5.11 5.66
CA GLY A 39 0.04 -6.00 5.30
C GLY A 39 1.04 -6.20 6.43
N LYS A 40 2.18 -6.79 6.08
CA LYS A 40 3.35 -6.99 6.95
C LYS A 40 4.62 -6.80 6.12
N ALA A 41 5.72 -6.44 6.78
CA ALA A 41 7.03 -6.31 6.16
C ALA A 41 8.08 -7.16 6.91
N PRO A 42 7.97 -8.51 6.89
CA PRO A 42 8.83 -9.38 7.69
C PRO A 42 10.30 -9.39 7.24
N HIS A 43 10.59 -8.91 6.03
CA HIS A 43 11.95 -8.88 5.48
C HIS A 43 12.58 -7.48 5.56
N MET A 44 11.85 -6.45 6.03
CA MET A 44 12.33 -5.09 6.18
C MET A 44 13.65 -5.03 6.94
N LYS A 45 14.60 -4.26 6.42
CA LYS A 45 15.87 -3.96 7.11
C LYS A 45 16.04 -2.46 7.26
N VAL A 46 16.56 -2.05 8.40
CA VAL A 46 16.78 -0.64 8.74
C VAL A 46 18.24 -0.42 9.08
N GLN A 47 18.84 0.59 8.46
CA GLN A 47 20.19 1.05 8.74
C GLN A 47 20.15 2.52 9.14
N LEU A 48 20.66 2.85 10.34
CA LEU A 48 20.94 4.24 10.74
C LEU A 48 22.18 4.73 10.00
N LEU A 49 22.07 5.86 9.28
CA LEU A 49 23.13 6.36 8.41
C LEU A 49 24.07 7.35 9.12
N ASN A 50 23.59 8.05 10.14
CA ASN A 50 24.32 9.13 10.83
C ASN A 50 24.19 9.01 12.37
N PRO A 51 24.80 8.02 13.03
CA PRO A 51 24.57 7.69 14.43
C PRO A 51 24.99 8.78 15.43
N GLY A 52 25.76 9.77 15.01
CA GLY A 52 26.24 10.88 15.88
C GLY A 52 25.39 12.15 15.82
N ASP A 53 24.41 12.24 14.93
CA ASP A 53 23.67 13.47 14.68
C ASP A 53 22.40 13.58 15.53
N ALA A 54 21.97 14.81 15.79
CA ALA A 54 20.72 15.09 16.51
C ALA A 54 19.49 14.72 15.68
N THR A 55 19.56 14.88 14.35
CA THR A 55 18.52 14.49 13.39
C THR A 55 18.96 13.21 12.71
N LYS A 56 18.24 12.13 12.90
CA LYS A 56 18.61 10.82 12.37
C LYS A 56 18.20 10.65 10.93
N GLN A 57 19.01 9.90 10.20
CA GLN A 57 18.74 9.47 8.84
C GLN A 57 18.80 7.95 8.76
N TYR A 58 17.86 7.35 8.05
CA TYR A 58 17.76 5.90 7.90
C TYR A 58 17.63 5.50 6.43
N ALA A 59 18.25 4.36 6.10
CA ALA A 59 17.86 3.56 4.95
C ALA A 59 16.91 2.46 5.44
N VAL A 60 15.68 2.46 4.97
CA VAL A 60 14.66 1.45 5.24
C VAL A 60 14.44 0.67 3.95
N ILE A 61 14.89 -0.57 3.92
CA ILE A 61 14.88 -1.41 2.72
C ILE A 61 13.83 -2.49 2.89
N PHE A 62 12.86 -2.50 1.98
CA PHE A 62 11.86 -3.55 1.85
C PHE A 62 12.27 -4.53 0.75
N TYR A 63 11.88 -5.78 0.92
CA TYR A 63 12.18 -6.88 0.02
C TYR A 63 10.90 -7.51 -0.52
N GLN A 64 11.08 -8.43 -1.46
CA GLN A 64 9.97 -9.13 -2.12
C GLN A 64 8.94 -9.66 -1.12
N GLY A 65 7.69 -9.30 -1.32
CA GLY A 65 6.54 -9.71 -0.51
C GLY A 65 6.24 -8.82 0.69
N ASP A 66 7.14 -7.89 1.05
CA ASP A 66 6.85 -6.89 2.08
C ASP A 66 5.75 -5.92 1.61
N GLU A 67 4.86 -5.53 2.52
CA GLU A 67 3.92 -4.43 2.30
C GLU A 67 4.53 -3.14 2.89
N ALA A 68 4.94 -2.25 1.99
CA ALA A 68 5.77 -1.11 2.34
C ALA A 68 5.08 -0.08 3.23
N PHE A 69 3.77 0.16 3.05
CA PHE A 69 3.05 1.14 3.86
C PHE A 69 2.92 0.66 5.32
N SER A 70 2.54 -0.60 5.54
CA SER A 70 2.53 -1.20 6.89
C SER A 70 3.92 -1.22 7.51
N GLY A 71 4.94 -1.53 6.71
CA GLY A 71 6.32 -1.56 7.17
C GLY A 71 6.85 -0.18 7.60
N LEU A 72 6.48 0.90 6.91
CA LEU A 72 6.81 2.27 7.32
C LEU A 72 6.17 2.64 8.67
N LEU A 73 4.93 2.20 8.91
CA LEU A 73 4.27 2.39 10.21
C LEU A 73 4.97 1.58 11.32
N GLU A 74 5.36 0.34 11.02
CA GLU A 74 6.12 -0.52 11.95
C GLU A 74 7.49 0.10 12.26
N PHE A 75 8.22 0.56 11.24
CA PHE A 75 9.47 1.29 11.39
C PHE A 75 9.31 2.50 12.30
N ALA A 76 8.32 3.36 12.03
CA ALA A 76 8.09 4.56 12.83
C ALA A 76 7.80 4.24 14.30
N ALA A 77 7.00 3.21 14.57
CA ALA A 77 6.71 2.77 15.93
C ALA A 77 7.93 2.17 16.63
N GLN A 78 8.69 1.31 15.95
CA GLN A 78 9.86 0.61 16.51
C GLN A 78 11.02 1.55 16.80
N TYR A 79 11.28 2.52 15.94
CA TYR A 79 12.38 3.47 16.06
C TYR A 79 11.97 4.80 16.74
N HIS A 80 10.71 4.89 17.21
CA HIS A 80 10.14 6.08 17.88
C HIS A 80 10.22 7.35 17.02
N VAL A 81 10.06 7.20 15.71
CA VAL A 81 10.03 8.33 14.77
C VAL A 81 8.69 9.05 14.90
N THR A 82 8.71 10.29 15.34
CA THR A 82 7.51 11.11 15.58
C THR A 82 7.27 12.14 14.50
N SER A 83 8.29 12.46 13.72
CA SER A 83 8.23 13.35 12.57
C SER A 83 9.36 13.05 11.60
N ALA A 84 9.06 12.83 10.36
CA ALA A 84 10.04 12.59 9.30
C ALA A 84 9.44 12.87 7.92
N HIS A 85 10.31 13.12 6.95
CA HIS A 85 9.98 13.03 5.54
C HIS A 85 10.83 11.95 4.88
N PHE A 86 10.36 11.43 3.75
CA PHE A 86 11.08 10.37 3.04
C PHE A 86 10.87 10.40 1.53
N THR A 87 11.81 9.79 0.83
CA THR A 87 11.71 9.47 -0.60
C THR A 87 12.10 8.03 -0.84
N ALA A 88 11.58 7.43 -1.92
CA ALA A 88 11.92 6.05 -2.27
C ALA A 88 11.92 5.83 -3.79
N ILE A 89 12.71 4.82 -4.18
CA ILE A 89 12.70 4.20 -5.51
C ILE A 89 12.76 2.68 -5.36
N GLY A 90 12.37 1.95 -6.39
CA GLY A 90 12.42 0.48 -6.39
C GLY A 90 11.39 -0.13 -7.31
N ALA A 91 10.81 -1.28 -6.93
CA ALA A 91 9.80 -1.95 -7.73
C ALA A 91 8.73 -2.63 -6.87
N ILE A 92 7.51 -2.68 -7.39
CA ILE A 92 6.35 -3.32 -6.75
C ILE A 92 5.79 -4.42 -7.64
N SER A 93 5.16 -5.41 -7.02
CA SER A 93 4.38 -6.46 -7.69
C SER A 93 2.89 -6.15 -7.76
N GLU A 94 2.42 -5.31 -6.85
CA GLU A 94 1.01 -4.89 -6.74
C GLU A 94 0.93 -3.61 -5.91
N ALA A 95 0.02 -2.71 -6.25
CA ALA A 95 -0.36 -1.60 -5.38
C ALA A 95 -1.85 -1.28 -5.51
N LYS A 96 -2.36 -0.62 -4.48
CA LYS A 96 -3.59 0.15 -4.52
C LYS A 96 -3.24 1.60 -4.30
N LEU A 97 -3.52 2.41 -5.30
CA LEU A 97 -3.40 3.85 -5.21
C LEU A 97 -4.78 4.48 -5.05
N GLY A 98 -4.84 5.70 -4.57
CA GLY A 98 -6.06 6.44 -4.35
C GLY A 98 -6.03 7.80 -5.02
N TYR A 99 -7.15 8.19 -5.63
CA TYR A 99 -7.43 9.57 -6.00
C TYR A 99 -8.48 10.12 -5.05
N CYS A 100 -8.14 11.17 -4.32
CA CYS A 100 -9.08 11.80 -3.40
C CYS A 100 -10.20 12.51 -4.18
N ASP A 101 -11.44 12.05 -3.99
CA ASP A 101 -12.64 12.68 -4.51
C ASP A 101 -13.19 13.64 -3.42
N PRO A 102 -13.07 14.96 -3.60
CA PRO A 102 -13.46 15.92 -2.57
C PRO A 102 -14.97 16.01 -2.36
N GLU A 103 -15.77 15.68 -3.36
CA GLU A 103 -17.24 15.71 -3.24
C GLU A 103 -17.74 14.54 -2.41
N ARG A 104 -17.13 13.37 -2.59
CA ARG A 104 -17.46 12.15 -1.84
C ARG A 104 -16.71 12.04 -0.51
N LYS A 105 -15.63 12.81 -0.33
CA LYS A 105 -14.67 12.66 0.77
C LYS A 105 -14.13 11.24 0.89
N MET A 106 -13.85 10.62 -0.25
CA MET A 106 -13.41 9.23 -0.35
C MET A 106 -12.25 9.12 -1.35
N TYR A 107 -11.46 8.06 -1.23
CA TYR A 107 -10.49 7.70 -2.25
C TYR A 107 -11.13 6.80 -3.28
N LYS A 108 -11.08 7.20 -4.56
CA LYS A 108 -11.29 6.29 -5.68
C LYS A 108 -10.07 5.39 -5.79
N GLU A 109 -10.27 4.07 -5.69
CA GLU A 109 -9.19 3.09 -5.81
C GLU A 109 -8.70 2.98 -7.25
N ILE A 110 -7.38 3.01 -7.43
CA ILE A 110 -6.66 2.77 -8.68
C ILE A 110 -5.80 1.53 -8.48
N PRO A 111 -6.26 0.34 -8.93
CA PRO A 111 -5.49 -0.88 -8.80
C PRO A 111 -4.30 -0.88 -9.77
N VAL A 112 -3.14 -1.28 -9.26
CA VAL A 112 -1.89 -1.50 -10.01
C VAL A 112 -1.55 -2.98 -9.86
N ASN A 113 -1.65 -3.75 -10.97
CA ASN A 113 -1.46 -5.19 -10.94
C ASN A 113 -0.21 -5.58 -11.75
N GLY A 114 0.59 -6.46 -11.20
CA GLY A 114 1.85 -6.90 -11.80
C GLY A 114 3.02 -6.00 -11.46
N GLN A 115 4.18 -6.33 -12.02
CA GLN A 115 5.41 -5.60 -11.75
C GLN A 115 5.42 -4.21 -12.39
N HIS A 116 5.81 -3.21 -11.59
CA HIS A 116 6.01 -1.83 -12.01
C HIS A 116 7.26 -1.27 -11.32
N GLU A 117 7.96 -0.36 -12.01
CA GLU A 117 9.04 0.42 -11.40
C GLU A 117 8.45 1.55 -10.57
N VAL A 118 8.93 1.73 -9.34
CA VAL A 118 8.62 2.92 -8.53
C VAL A 118 9.55 4.04 -8.98
N ILE A 119 9.04 4.91 -9.85
CA ILE A 119 9.78 6.06 -10.38
C ILE A 119 10.07 7.07 -9.28
N GLY A 120 9.16 7.19 -8.34
CA GLY A 120 9.30 8.02 -7.16
C GLY A 120 8.16 7.79 -6.18
N MET A 121 8.50 7.78 -4.92
CA MET A 121 7.58 7.79 -3.79
C MET A 121 8.07 8.83 -2.81
N SER A 122 7.16 9.62 -2.26
CA SER A 122 7.48 10.62 -1.24
C SER A 122 6.36 10.72 -0.22
N GLY A 123 6.73 11.07 1.01
CA GLY A 123 5.74 11.17 2.07
C GLY A 123 6.29 11.74 3.36
N ASP A 124 5.42 11.78 4.35
CA ASP A 124 5.71 12.20 5.71
C ASP A 124 5.28 11.15 6.75
N ILE A 125 5.93 11.21 7.89
CA ILE A 125 5.55 10.55 9.13
C ILE A 125 5.26 11.66 10.13
N ALA A 126 4.10 11.62 10.78
CA ALA A 126 3.74 12.58 11.82
C ALA A 126 2.83 11.90 12.86
N LEU A 127 2.51 12.55 13.96
CA LEU A 127 1.64 11.98 14.98
C LEU A 127 0.18 12.36 14.76
N TYR A 128 -0.71 11.38 14.89
CA TYR A 128 -2.14 11.59 15.05
C TYR A 128 -2.61 10.87 16.32
N GLN A 129 -3.18 11.61 17.26
CA GLN A 129 -3.60 11.08 18.58
C GLN A 129 -2.47 10.31 19.30
N GLY A 130 -1.22 10.81 19.21
CA GLY A 130 -0.04 10.22 19.84
C GLY A 130 0.53 8.98 19.15
N LYS A 131 0.02 8.59 17.97
CA LYS A 131 0.51 7.45 17.20
C LYS A 131 1.09 7.90 15.86
N PRO A 132 2.18 7.29 15.38
CA PRO A 132 2.70 7.55 14.06
C PRO A 132 1.67 7.23 12.98
N VAL A 133 1.54 8.13 12.02
CA VAL A 133 0.79 7.91 10.78
C VAL A 133 1.66 8.29 9.60
N VAL A 134 1.51 7.57 8.50
CA VAL A 134 2.23 7.80 7.25
C VAL A 134 1.28 8.40 6.24
N HIS A 135 1.75 9.41 5.53
CA HIS A 135 1.07 9.94 4.35
C HIS A 135 2.05 9.89 3.18
N THR A 136 1.69 9.22 2.11
CA THR A 136 2.62 9.02 1.00
C THR A 136 1.91 8.93 -0.34
N HIS A 137 2.57 9.47 -1.36
CA HIS A 137 2.19 9.37 -2.76
C HIS A 137 3.27 8.63 -3.55
N MET A 138 2.86 7.93 -4.59
CA MET A 138 3.74 7.13 -5.45
C MET A 138 3.41 7.37 -6.92
N VAL A 139 4.44 7.35 -7.74
CA VAL A 139 4.35 7.25 -9.21
C VAL A 139 5.03 5.96 -9.63
N VAL A 140 4.33 5.14 -10.41
CA VAL A 140 4.84 3.88 -10.95
C VAL A 140 4.90 3.94 -12.47
N GLY A 141 5.93 3.30 -13.05
CA GLY A 141 6.16 3.21 -14.48
C GLY A 141 5.75 1.86 -15.05
N ASN A 142 5.03 1.90 -16.16
CA ASN A 142 4.70 0.76 -17.00
C ASN A 142 5.85 0.40 -17.95
N PRO A 143 5.87 -0.83 -18.51
CA PRO A 143 6.91 -1.24 -19.48
C PRO A 143 6.98 -0.38 -20.75
N ASP A 144 5.91 0.31 -21.11
CA ASP A 144 5.82 1.22 -22.25
C ASP A 144 6.24 2.67 -21.91
N GLY A 145 6.64 2.95 -20.66
CA GLY A 145 7.05 4.26 -20.18
C GLY A 145 5.88 5.15 -19.73
N THR A 146 4.64 4.72 -19.85
CA THR A 146 3.51 5.43 -19.25
C THR A 146 3.52 5.28 -17.73
N THR A 147 2.83 6.16 -17.02
CA THR A 147 2.84 6.18 -15.56
C THR A 147 1.43 6.18 -14.96
N LEU A 148 1.32 5.62 -13.75
CA LEU A 148 0.19 5.76 -12.85
C LEU A 148 0.67 6.39 -11.55
N GLY A 149 -0.18 7.15 -10.88
CA GLY A 149 0.20 7.75 -9.60
C GLY A 149 -1.00 8.06 -8.71
N GLY A 150 -0.72 8.21 -7.42
CA GLY A 150 -1.76 8.54 -6.45
C GLY A 150 -1.29 8.39 -5.01
N HIS A 151 -2.22 8.62 -4.09
CA HIS A 151 -2.08 8.31 -2.68
C HIS A 151 -1.91 6.80 -2.49
N VAL A 152 -0.96 6.38 -1.66
CA VAL A 152 -0.71 4.95 -1.44
C VAL A 152 -1.68 4.40 -0.40
N LEU A 153 -2.48 3.42 -0.81
CA LEU A 153 -3.37 2.66 0.07
C LEU A 153 -2.75 1.31 0.46
N ALA A 154 -1.97 0.71 -0.44
CA ALA A 154 -1.13 -0.46 -0.20
C ALA A 154 -0.07 -0.57 -1.30
N ALA A 155 1.12 -1.13 -0.98
CA ALA A 155 2.18 -1.38 -1.96
C ALA A 155 2.99 -2.63 -1.57
N TYR A 156 2.93 -3.67 -2.39
CA TYR A 156 3.68 -4.91 -2.21
C TYR A 156 4.93 -4.90 -3.08
N VAL A 157 6.06 -5.11 -2.45
CA VAL A 157 7.39 -5.04 -3.09
C VAL A 157 7.66 -6.27 -3.96
N SER A 158 8.24 -6.07 -5.15
CA SER A 158 8.64 -7.17 -6.05
C SER A 158 10.10 -7.59 -5.86
N SER A 159 11.04 -6.68 -5.99
CA SER A 159 12.48 -6.90 -5.75
C SER A 159 12.92 -6.20 -4.48
N THR A 160 13.12 -4.88 -4.55
CA THR A 160 13.40 -4.00 -3.41
C THR A 160 12.62 -2.70 -3.54
N LEU A 161 12.33 -2.08 -2.39
CA LEU A 161 11.96 -0.67 -2.29
C LEU A 161 12.89 -0.02 -1.27
N GLU A 162 13.66 0.96 -1.72
CA GLU A 162 14.69 1.63 -0.96
C GLU A 162 14.19 2.99 -0.51
N VAL A 163 13.90 3.12 0.78
CA VAL A 163 13.33 4.34 1.37
C VAL A 163 14.39 5.05 2.19
N MET A 164 14.68 6.30 1.82
CA MET A 164 15.54 7.19 2.57
C MET A 164 14.67 8.09 3.45
N VAL A 165 14.81 7.95 4.76
CA VAL A 165 14.04 8.66 5.77
C VAL A 165 14.94 9.65 6.50
N THR A 166 14.48 10.88 6.65
CA THR A 166 15.12 11.91 7.47
C THR A 166 14.14 12.35 8.55
N GLU A 167 14.53 12.20 9.84
CA GLU A 167 13.76 12.76 10.94
C GLU A 167 13.75 14.28 10.89
N ASP A 168 12.63 14.88 11.23
CA ASP A 168 12.52 16.32 11.39
C ASP A 168 12.86 16.72 12.84
N PRO A 169 13.46 17.89 13.07
CA PRO A 169 13.90 18.31 14.40
C PRO A 169 12.73 18.66 15.34
N VAL A 170 11.52 18.78 14.81
CA VAL A 170 10.32 19.14 15.56
C VAL A 170 9.23 18.11 15.26
N THR A 171 8.55 17.63 16.30
CA THR A 171 7.42 16.72 16.15
C THR A 171 6.26 17.41 15.42
N LEU A 172 5.79 16.82 14.32
CA LEU A 172 4.62 17.27 13.62
C LEU A 172 3.38 16.53 14.11
N GLN A 173 2.30 17.29 14.31
CA GLN A 173 1.00 16.76 14.70
C GLN A 173 0.04 16.82 13.52
N LYS A 174 -0.81 15.79 13.39
CA LYS A 174 -1.93 15.81 12.45
C LYS A 174 -3.24 15.98 13.20
N ARG A 175 -4.20 16.60 12.53
CA ARG A 175 -5.58 16.76 13.00
C ARG A 175 -6.54 16.34 11.91
N LEU A 176 -7.70 15.79 12.32
CA LEU A 176 -8.80 15.54 11.39
C LEU A 176 -9.37 16.88 10.91
N ASP A 177 -9.36 17.07 9.59
CA ASP A 177 -10.02 18.19 8.94
C ASP A 177 -11.48 17.81 8.62
N PRO A 178 -12.49 18.44 9.24
CA PRO A 178 -13.88 18.09 9.01
C PRO A 178 -14.39 18.47 7.62
N ALA A 179 -13.68 19.35 6.92
CA ALA A 179 -14.05 19.73 5.56
C ALA A 179 -13.75 18.61 4.54
N THR A 180 -12.65 17.86 4.77
CA THR A 180 -12.17 16.83 3.85
C THR A 180 -12.25 15.41 4.40
N ASP A 181 -12.45 15.24 5.71
CA ASP A 181 -12.33 13.99 6.48
C ASP A 181 -10.92 13.37 6.41
N LEU A 182 -9.90 14.17 6.05
CA LEU A 182 -8.50 13.76 6.04
C LEU A 182 -7.78 14.16 7.33
N THR A 183 -6.79 13.36 7.73
CA THR A 183 -5.85 13.75 8.79
C THR A 183 -4.68 14.51 8.18
N LEU A 184 -4.64 15.82 8.39
CA LEU A 184 -3.66 16.73 7.79
C LEU A 184 -2.70 17.25 8.86
N ILE A 185 -1.47 17.64 8.45
CA ILE A 185 -0.51 18.32 9.33
C ILE A 185 -1.14 19.64 9.81
N ASP A 186 -1.14 19.84 11.12
CA ASP A 186 -1.61 21.07 11.77
C ASP A 186 -0.40 21.86 12.31
N PRO A 187 0.03 22.92 11.60
CA PRO A 187 1.18 23.71 12.06
C PRO A 187 0.93 24.46 13.38
N SER A 188 -0.31 24.56 13.82
CA SER A 188 -0.68 25.23 15.08
C SER A 188 -0.74 24.28 16.30
N ALA A 189 -0.54 22.99 16.11
CA ALA A 189 -0.69 21.95 17.15
C ALA A 189 0.60 21.64 17.93
N ASN A 190 1.60 22.53 17.93
CA ASN A 190 2.87 22.37 18.64
C ASN A 190 2.79 22.95 20.04
#